data_3181978a7dc6282573f2348e8a3bfd32
#
_entry.id   3181978a7dc6282573f2348e8a3bfd32
#
_cell.length_a   1.000
_cell.length_b   1.000
_cell.length_c   1.000
_cell.angle_alpha   90.00
_cell.angle_beta   90.00
_cell.angle_gamma   90.00
#
_symmetry.space_group_name_H-M   'P 1'
#
loop_
_entity.id
_entity.type
_entity.pdbx_description
1 polymer ?
#
loop_
_entity_poly.entity_id
_entity_poly.type
_entity_poly.pdbx_seq_one_letter_code
_entity_poly.pdbx_strand_id
1 'polypeptide(L)'
;MRSFTTWDGIAIAYQEWGEQASLPPVVLHHGFVADANANWVLPGVVGGLVAAGRRVVAPDARGHGSSEKPHDPGFYGEQRMARDLAALLEVIGGGQVDLVGYSMGAVVALIFASDDERVRRLVVGGVGAGIIECGGVDRRAISNESVIEALSAPDPAALGESGATAYRALADALGADRTALVAQAKSIFRGQIALDRISAPTLVLAGEADPLAVRPALLADALADARLQILSGDHLGALSEPRFTRSIVDFLA
;
A
#
# COMPACT_ATOMS: atom_id res chain seq x y z
N MET A 1 17.04 9.98 -3.92
CA MET A 1 15.68 10.37 -3.50
C MET A 1 15.26 11.62 -4.24
N ARG A 2 14.04 11.67 -4.74
CA ARG A 2 13.42 12.81 -5.46
C ARG A 2 12.14 13.20 -4.73
N SER A 3 11.54 14.33 -5.07
CA SER A 3 10.24 14.76 -4.53
C SER A 3 9.43 15.52 -5.56
N PHE A 4 8.12 15.57 -5.34
CA PHE A 4 7.18 16.41 -6.07
C PHE A 4 6.17 17.02 -5.10
N THR A 5 5.48 18.05 -5.52
CA THR A 5 4.41 18.68 -4.74
C THR A 5 3.06 18.24 -5.26
N THR A 6 2.20 17.80 -4.38
CA THR A 6 0.84 17.38 -4.70
C THR A 6 -0.08 18.56 -4.99
N TRP A 7 -1.29 18.27 -5.47
CA TRP A 7 -2.35 19.25 -5.76
C TRP A 7 -2.76 20.11 -4.55
N ASP A 8 -2.56 19.61 -3.32
CA ASP A 8 -2.88 20.31 -2.05
C ASP A 8 -1.63 20.77 -1.30
N GLY A 9 -0.48 20.82 -1.98
CA GLY A 9 0.74 21.45 -1.51
C GLY A 9 1.66 20.56 -0.70
N ILE A 10 1.35 19.27 -0.53
CA ILE A 10 2.17 18.34 0.26
C ILE A 10 3.37 17.85 -0.56
N ALA A 11 4.56 17.87 0.04
CA ALA A 11 5.77 17.33 -0.58
C ALA A 11 5.84 15.80 -0.39
N ILE A 12 5.81 15.07 -1.51
CA ILE A 12 5.93 13.62 -1.54
C ILE A 12 7.32 13.22 -2.03
N ALA A 13 8.05 12.47 -1.21
CA ALA A 13 9.32 11.87 -1.58
C ALA A 13 9.10 10.56 -2.34
N TYR A 14 9.95 10.26 -3.31
CA TYR A 14 9.95 8.97 -4.00
C TYR A 14 11.36 8.54 -4.36
N GLN A 15 11.53 7.26 -4.53
CA GLN A 15 12.75 6.62 -4.97
C GLN A 15 12.53 5.96 -6.32
N GLU A 16 13.60 5.78 -7.07
CA GLU A 16 13.57 5.25 -8.42
C GLU A 16 14.76 4.32 -8.64
N TRP A 17 14.52 3.15 -9.24
CA TRP A 17 15.53 2.14 -9.55
C TRP A 17 15.33 1.57 -10.94
N GLY A 18 16.39 1.03 -11.50
CA GLY A 18 16.41 0.50 -12.87
C GLY A 18 16.51 1.62 -13.90
N GLU A 19 16.73 1.22 -15.15
CA GLU A 19 16.79 2.11 -16.28
C GLU A 19 15.44 2.22 -16.99
N GLN A 20 15.32 3.17 -17.91
CA GLN A 20 14.15 3.27 -18.78
C GLN A 20 14.04 1.98 -19.61
N ALA A 21 12.94 1.27 -19.48
CA ALA A 21 12.64 0.01 -20.14
C ALA A 21 11.58 0.18 -21.23
N SER A 22 11.43 -0.84 -22.08
CA SER A 22 10.35 -0.88 -23.07
C SER A 22 8.97 -1.08 -22.44
N LEU A 23 8.91 -1.72 -21.27
CA LEU A 23 7.68 -1.90 -20.51
C LEU A 23 7.42 -0.66 -19.62
N PRO A 24 6.16 -0.35 -19.31
CA PRO A 24 5.79 0.71 -18.37
C PRO A 24 6.49 0.56 -17.01
N PRO A 25 6.78 1.65 -16.29
CA PRO A 25 7.37 1.57 -14.96
C PRO A 25 6.42 0.85 -14.00
N VAL A 26 7.00 0.22 -12.98
CA VAL A 26 6.26 -0.36 -11.85
C VAL A 26 6.22 0.65 -10.72
N VAL A 27 5.02 1.05 -10.31
CA VAL A 27 4.80 1.93 -9.15
C VAL A 27 4.43 1.07 -7.95
N LEU A 28 5.14 1.23 -6.83
CA LEU A 28 4.96 0.45 -5.61
C LEU A 28 4.44 1.35 -4.47
N HIS A 29 3.22 1.11 -3.99
CA HIS A 29 2.62 1.89 -2.89
C HIS A 29 2.55 1.04 -1.61
N HIS A 30 3.27 1.48 -0.57
CA HIS A 30 3.47 0.76 0.69
C HIS A 30 2.25 0.78 1.62
N GLY A 31 2.27 -0.08 2.65
CA GLY A 31 1.26 -0.17 3.71
C GLY A 31 1.40 0.91 4.79
N PHE A 32 0.39 0.98 5.66
CA PHE A 32 0.38 1.90 6.80
C PHE A 32 1.57 1.64 7.74
N VAL A 33 2.13 2.72 8.31
CA VAL A 33 3.35 2.77 9.13
C VAL A 33 4.65 2.54 8.36
N ALA A 34 4.65 1.70 7.33
CA ALA A 34 5.84 1.42 6.51
C ALA A 34 6.28 2.61 5.65
N ASP A 35 7.33 2.42 4.89
CA ASP A 35 7.82 3.29 3.82
C ASP A 35 8.25 2.43 2.62
N ALA A 36 8.74 3.07 1.56
CA ALA A 36 9.21 2.36 0.37
C ALA A 36 10.34 1.37 0.68
N ASN A 37 11.22 1.70 1.63
CA ASN A 37 12.35 0.85 1.99
C ASN A 37 11.89 -0.39 2.78
N ALA A 38 11.09 -0.19 3.82
CA ALA A 38 10.61 -1.27 4.69
C ALA A 38 9.69 -2.25 3.93
N ASN A 39 8.81 -1.72 3.06
CA ASN A 39 7.82 -2.55 2.36
C ASN A 39 8.35 -3.21 1.08
N TRP A 40 9.33 -2.60 0.39
CA TRP A 40 9.68 -3.02 -0.96
C TRP A 40 11.17 -3.34 -1.18
N VAL A 41 12.07 -2.58 -0.53
CA VAL A 41 13.52 -2.80 -0.68
C VAL A 41 13.96 -3.96 0.19
N LEU A 42 13.66 -3.94 1.49
CA LEU A 42 14.08 -4.97 2.43
C LEU A 42 13.54 -6.37 2.10
N PRO A 43 12.26 -6.56 1.69
CA PRO A 43 11.76 -7.86 1.26
C PRO A 43 12.29 -8.31 -0.11
N GLY A 44 13.02 -7.46 -0.85
CA GLY A 44 13.64 -7.80 -2.12
C GLY A 44 12.77 -7.59 -3.36
N VAL A 45 11.58 -6.99 -3.23
CA VAL A 45 10.66 -6.74 -4.37
C VAL A 45 11.31 -5.83 -5.41
N VAL A 46 11.90 -4.71 -4.97
CA VAL A 46 12.63 -3.81 -5.86
C VAL A 46 13.76 -4.53 -6.58
N GLY A 47 14.57 -5.30 -5.84
CA GLY A 47 15.69 -6.06 -6.43
C GLY A 47 15.22 -7.06 -7.48
N GLY A 48 14.14 -7.79 -7.22
CA GLY A 48 13.56 -8.76 -8.15
C GLY A 48 13.03 -8.11 -9.44
N LEU A 49 12.32 -6.98 -9.32
CA LEU A 49 11.81 -6.24 -10.47
C LEU A 49 12.94 -5.62 -11.30
N VAL A 50 13.95 -5.03 -10.66
CA VAL A 50 15.12 -4.46 -11.38
C VAL A 50 15.90 -5.55 -12.09
N ALA A 51 16.10 -6.71 -11.45
CA ALA A 51 16.74 -7.87 -12.07
C ALA A 51 15.95 -8.41 -13.29
N ALA A 52 14.62 -8.23 -13.28
CA ALA A 52 13.75 -8.52 -14.43
C ALA A 52 13.71 -7.39 -15.48
N GLY A 53 14.60 -6.40 -15.39
CA GLY A 53 14.71 -5.31 -16.36
C GLY A 53 13.61 -4.23 -16.22
N ARG A 54 12.97 -4.10 -15.04
CA ARG A 54 11.89 -3.13 -14.83
C ARG A 54 12.43 -1.82 -14.22
N ARG A 55 11.91 -0.69 -14.69
CA ARG A 55 12.02 0.58 -13.98
C ARG A 55 11.01 0.57 -12.84
N VAL A 56 11.45 0.85 -11.62
CA VAL A 56 10.63 0.81 -10.40
C VAL A 56 10.59 2.20 -9.77
N VAL A 57 9.41 2.63 -9.35
CA VAL A 57 9.18 3.90 -8.66
C VAL A 57 8.39 3.62 -7.38
N ALA A 58 8.87 4.07 -6.24
CA ALA A 58 8.16 3.90 -4.98
C ALA A 58 8.11 5.23 -4.21
N PRO A 59 6.93 5.85 -4.10
CA PRO A 59 6.72 6.99 -3.21
C PRO A 59 6.65 6.53 -1.76
N ASP A 60 7.10 7.38 -0.85
CA ASP A 60 6.64 7.35 0.53
C ASP A 60 5.31 8.10 0.60
N ALA A 61 4.25 7.47 1.08
CA ALA A 61 2.95 8.12 1.20
C ALA A 61 3.04 9.34 2.13
N ARG A 62 2.14 10.32 1.96
CA ARG A 62 2.01 11.43 2.91
C ARG A 62 1.94 10.92 4.35
N GLY A 63 2.66 11.55 5.27
CA GLY A 63 2.75 11.13 6.67
C GLY A 63 3.77 10.02 6.94
N HIS A 64 4.45 9.47 5.91
CA HIS A 64 5.35 8.33 6.03
C HIS A 64 6.75 8.64 5.48
N GLY A 65 7.71 7.82 5.87
CA GLY A 65 9.08 7.82 5.33
C GLY A 65 9.71 9.22 5.26
N SER A 66 10.11 9.64 4.07
CA SER A 66 10.72 10.95 3.79
C SER A 66 9.72 12.01 3.27
N SER A 67 8.45 11.65 3.10
CA SER A 67 7.41 12.59 2.70
C SER A 67 7.01 13.54 3.83
N GLU A 68 6.34 14.64 3.48
CA GLU A 68 5.81 15.60 4.44
C GLU A 68 4.75 14.96 5.36
N LYS A 69 4.74 15.38 6.61
CA LYS A 69 3.98 14.77 7.70
C LYS A 69 3.07 15.77 8.41
N PRO A 70 2.01 16.30 7.75
CA PRO A 70 1.05 17.15 8.43
C PRO A 70 0.37 16.42 9.58
N HIS A 71 0.07 17.14 10.67
CA HIS A 71 -0.59 16.54 11.84
C HIS A 71 -2.11 16.72 11.83
N ASP A 72 -2.64 17.47 10.86
CA ASP A 72 -4.09 17.65 10.67
C ASP A 72 -4.67 16.46 9.86
N PRO A 73 -5.66 15.73 10.40
CA PRO A 73 -6.34 14.64 9.69
C PRO A 73 -6.93 15.04 8.32
N GLY A 74 -7.26 16.32 8.13
CA GLY A 74 -7.77 16.84 6.86
C GLY A 74 -6.84 16.68 5.66
N PHE A 75 -5.55 16.40 5.87
CA PHE A 75 -4.59 16.12 4.81
C PHE A 75 -4.48 14.64 4.43
N TYR A 76 -5.24 13.75 5.06
CA TYR A 76 -5.08 12.30 4.90
C TYR A 76 -6.30 11.61 4.27
N GLY A 77 -6.17 10.33 4.08
CA GLY A 77 -7.14 9.41 3.51
C GLY A 77 -6.69 8.83 2.18
N GLU A 78 -7.09 7.59 1.90
CA GLU A 78 -6.63 6.81 0.74
C GLU A 78 -7.05 7.45 -0.60
N GLN A 79 -8.18 8.18 -0.64
CA GLN A 79 -8.59 8.95 -1.82
C GLN A 79 -7.61 10.10 -2.14
N ARG A 80 -7.06 10.76 -1.12
CA ARG A 80 -6.04 11.78 -1.33
C ARG A 80 -4.75 11.17 -1.83
N MET A 81 -4.35 10.02 -1.26
CA MET A 81 -3.17 9.28 -1.70
C MET A 81 -3.33 8.74 -3.14
N ALA A 82 -4.53 8.36 -3.57
CA ALA A 82 -4.79 8.03 -4.97
C ALA A 82 -4.59 9.24 -5.90
N ARG A 83 -4.95 10.44 -5.46
CA ARG A 83 -4.64 11.69 -6.22
C ARG A 83 -3.14 12.01 -6.21
N ASP A 84 -2.41 11.63 -5.16
CA ASP A 84 -0.94 11.75 -5.13
C ASP A 84 -0.30 10.81 -6.16
N LEU A 85 -0.86 9.60 -6.34
CA LEU A 85 -0.42 8.70 -7.43
C LEU A 85 -0.65 9.34 -8.80
N ALA A 86 -1.81 9.97 -9.04
CA ALA A 86 -2.06 10.69 -10.29
C ALA A 86 -0.98 11.76 -10.53
N ALA A 87 -0.65 12.57 -9.52
CA ALA A 87 0.39 13.58 -9.61
C ALA A 87 1.79 12.97 -9.83
N LEU A 88 2.11 11.86 -9.17
CA LEU A 88 3.36 11.13 -9.38
C LEU A 88 3.47 10.64 -10.84
N LEU A 89 2.39 10.10 -11.42
CA LEU A 89 2.40 9.63 -12.79
C LEU A 89 2.77 10.75 -13.77
N GLU A 90 2.24 11.97 -13.60
CA GLU A 90 2.63 13.13 -14.42
C GLU A 90 4.15 13.42 -14.33
N VAL A 91 4.69 13.34 -13.12
CA VAL A 91 6.13 13.59 -12.87
C VAL A 91 7.03 12.54 -13.52
N ILE A 92 6.60 11.28 -13.58
CA ILE A 92 7.41 10.18 -14.12
C ILE A 92 7.19 9.93 -15.62
N GLY A 93 6.35 10.73 -16.28
CA GLY A 93 6.16 10.70 -17.73
C GLY A 93 4.73 10.54 -18.24
N GLY A 94 3.73 10.46 -17.35
CA GLY A 94 2.28 10.51 -17.69
C GLY A 94 1.69 9.30 -18.41
N GLY A 95 2.51 8.27 -18.71
CA GLY A 95 2.10 7.09 -19.46
C GLY A 95 1.49 5.99 -18.61
N GLN A 96 1.31 4.82 -19.23
CA GLN A 96 0.85 3.63 -18.52
C GLN A 96 1.86 3.19 -17.45
N VAL A 97 1.34 2.53 -16.40
CA VAL A 97 2.12 1.94 -15.31
C VAL A 97 1.60 0.55 -14.95
N ASP A 98 2.47 -0.25 -14.37
CA ASP A 98 2.04 -1.39 -13.55
C ASP A 98 2.01 -0.91 -12.09
N LEU A 99 0.91 -1.17 -11.38
CA LEU A 99 0.72 -0.67 -10.03
C LEU A 99 0.67 -1.82 -9.03
N VAL A 100 1.46 -1.71 -7.96
CA VAL A 100 1.51 -2.67 -6.86
C VAL A 100 1.21 -1.94 -5.57
N GLY A 101 0.23 -2.40 -4.81
CA GLY A 101 -0.12 -1.86 -3.50
C GLY A 101 -0.17 -2.94 -2.42
N TYR A 102 0.21 -2.59 -1.20
CA TYR A 102 0.12 -3.50 -0.05
C TYR A 102 -0.68 -2.87 1.08
N SER A 103 -1.66 -3.60 1.65
CA SER A 103 -2.46 -3.15 2.78
C SER A 103 -3.14 -1.79 2.49
N MET A 104 -2.83 -0.72 3.22
CA MET A 104 -3.25 0.64 2.89
C MET A 104 -2.94 0.99 1.42
N GLY A 105 -1.75 0.67 0.95
CA GLY A 105 -1.36 0.90 -0.44
C GLY A 105 -2.20 0.11 -1.45
N ALA A 106 -2.73 -1.06 -1.07
CA ALA A 106 -3.66 -1.81 -1.92
C ALA A 106 -5.02 -1.10 -2.03
N VAL A 107 -5.51 -0.50 -0.93
CA VAL A 107 -6.74 0.33 -0.96
C VAL A 107 -6.53 1.53 -1.89
N VAL A 108 -5.40 2.23 -1.75
CA VAL A 108 -5.03 3.36 -2.62
C VAL A 108 -4.96 2.93 -4.08
N ALA A 109 -4.32 1.79 -4.37
CA ALA A 109 -4.17 1.26 -5.72
C ALA A 109 -5.51 0.88 -6.35
N LEU A 110 -6.43 0.27 -5.59
CA LEU A 110 -7.78 -0.05 -6.05
C LEU A 110 -8.60 1.22 -6.34
N ILE A 111 -8.56 2.22 -5.45
CA ILE A 111 -9.23 3.50 -5.68
C ILE A 111 -8.68 4.16 -6.94
N PHE A 112 -7.35 4.20 -7.09
CA PHE A 112 -6.71 4.81 -8.25
C PHE A 112 -7.10 4.08 -9.55
N ALA A 113 -7.00 2.74 -9.57
CA ALA A 113 -7.30 1.94 -10.76
C ALA A 113 -8.79 1.96 -11.15
N SER A 114 -9.71 2.29 -10.23
CA SER A 114 -11.14 2.45 -10.54
C SER A 114 -11.47 3.74 -11.29
N ASP A 115 -10.56 4.74 -11.24
CA ASP A 115 -10.77 6.06 -11.81
C ASP A 115 -9.73 6.44 -12.90
N ASP A 116 -8.67 5.62 -13.08
CA ASP A 116 -7.57 5.93 -14.00
C ASP A 116 -7.17 4.71 -14.86
N GLU A 117 -7.36 4.81 -16.17
CA GLU A 117 -7.11 3.73 -17.14
C GLU A 117 -5.62 3.51 -17.45
N ARG A 118 -4.71 4.31 -16.88
CA ARG A 118 -3.27 4.16 -17.08
C ARG A 118 -2.68 2.94 -16.37
N VAL A 119 -3.44 2.27 -15.50
CA VAL A 119 -3.00 1.01 -14.86
C VAL A 119 -3.11 -0.13 -15.87
N ARG A 120 -1.95 -0.62 -16.36
CA ARG A 120 -1.86 -1.75 -17.29
C ARG A 120 -2.09 -3.09 -16.59
N ARG A 121 -1.46 -3.28 -15.44
CA ARG A 121 -1.61 -4.44 -14.55
C ARG A 121 -1.62 -3.97 -13.10
N LEU A 122 -2.42 -4.61 -12.28
CA LEU A 122 -2.60 -4.28 -10.87
C LEU A 122 -2.21 -5.47 -9.99
N VAL A 123 -1.44 -5.22 -8.95
CA VAL A 123 -1.19 -6.20 -7.88
C VAL A 123 -1.63 -5.58 -6.56
N VAL A 124 -2.48 -6.29 -5.81
CA VAL A 124 -2.93 -5.89 -4.49
C VAL A 124 -2.64 -6.98 -3.48
N GLY A 125 -1.93 -6.63 -2.42
CA GLY A 125 -1.54 -7.57 -1.37
C GLY A 125 -2.02 -7.15 0.01
N GLY A 126 -2.24 -8.11 0.92
CA GLY A 126 -2.64 -7.85 2.31
C GLY A 126 -4.05 -7.27 2.46
N VAL A 127 -4.95 -7.58 1.54
CA VAL A 127 -6.36 -7.19 1.55
C VAL A 127 -7.26 -8.36 1.10
N GLY A 128 -8.53 -8.32 1.50
CA GLY A 128 -9.49 -9.36 1.18
C GLY A 128 -10.92 -8.84 1.20
N ALA A 129 -11.83 -9.58 1.82
CA ALA A 129 -13.24 -9.21 1.93
C ALA A 129 -13.50 -7.83 2.54
N GLY A 130 -12.56 -7.32 3.36
CA GLY A 130 -12.64 -5.98 3.96
C GLY A 130 -12.83 -4.86 2.94
N ILE A 131 -12.27 -5.00 1.73
CA ILE A 131 -12.48 -4.04 0.63
C ILE A 131 -13.97 -3.87 0.31
N ILE A 132 -14.71 -4.97 0.26
CA ILE A 132 -16.13 -4.98 -0.08
C ILE A 132 -17.00 -4.66 1.14
N GLU A 133 -16.68 -5.26 2.28
CA GLU A 133 -17.51 -5.25 3.48
C GLU A 133 -17.25 -4.04 4.39
N CYS A 134 -16.05 -3.48 4.35
CA CYS A 134 -15.61 -2.40 5.24
C CYS A 134 -15.11 -1.15 4.47
N GLY A 135 -15.04 -1.22 3.15
CA GLY A 135 -14.51 -0.15 2.29
C GLY A 135 -12.98 -0.02 2.34
N GLY A 136 -12.24 -1.00 2.88
CA GLY A 136 -10.79 -0.93 3.01
C GLY A 136 -10.20 -2.18 3.65
N VAL A 137 -9.08 -2.02 4.35
CA VAL A 137 -8.45 -3.11 5.11
C VAL A 137 -9.43 -3.60 6.20
N ASP A 138 -9.48 -4.91 6.42
CA ASP A 138 -10.36 -5.51 7.42
C ASP A 138 -9.95 -5.12 8.85
N ARG A 139 -10.80 -4.38 9.54
CA ARG A 139 -10.57 -3.84 10.89
C ARG A 139 -11.33 -4.57 11.98
N ARG A 140 -11.94 -5.70 11.65
CA ARG A 140 -12.69 -6.50 12.64
C ARG A 140 -11.77 -7.23 13.61
N ALA A 141 -10.55 -7.60 13.16
CA ALA A 141 -9.55 -8.23 13.99
C ALA A 141 -8.73 -7.21 14.80
N ILE A 142 -8.41 -6.06 14.21
CA ILE A 142 -7.62 -4.98 14.82
C ILE A 142 -8.37 -3.67 14.55
N SER A 143 -9.04 -3.15 15.59
CA SER A 143 -9.84 -1.93 15.43
C SER A 143 -8.96 -0.70 15.21
N ASN A 144 -9.51 0.26 14.47
CA ASN A 144 -8.81 1.52 14.22
C ASN A 144 -8.58 2.33 15.51
N GLU A 145 -9.51 2.24 16.44
CA GLU A 145 -9.44 2.89 17.75
C GLU A 145 -8.26 2.35 18.55
N SER A 146 -8.06 1.01 18.57
CA SER A 146 -6.91 0.41 19.27
C SER A 146 -5.58 0.77 18.62
N VAL A 147 -5.53 0.92 17.28
CA VAL A 147 -4.32 1.40 16.60
C VAL A 147 -4.01 2.85 16.97
N ILE A 148 -5.02 3.74 16.98
CA ILE A 148 -4.86 5.14 17.42
C ILE A 148 -4.38 5.20 18.87
N GLU A 149 -4.96 4.40 19.76
CA GLU A 149 -4.55 4.32 21.17
C GLU A 149 -3.08 3.89 21.28
N ALA A 150 -2.70 2.81 20.60
CA ALA A 150 -1.34 2.29 20.63
C ALA A 150 -0.31 3.31 20.11
N LEU A 151 -0.60 3.99 19.00
CA LEU A 151 0.28 5.02 18.45
C LEU A 151 0.35 6.28 19.33
N SER A 152 -0.72 6.60 20.06
CA SER A 152 -0.80 7.78 20.94
C SER A 152 -0.20 7.55 22.32
N ALA A 153 -0.07 6.30 22.76
CA ALA A 153 0.41 5.98 24.10
C ALA A 153 1.82 6.55 24.35
N PRO A 154 2.05 7.27 25.46
CA PRO A 154 3.38 7.78 25.82
C PRO A 154 4.38 6.64 26.04
N ASP A 155 3.95 5.59 26.72
CA ASP A 155 4.76 4.43 27.08
C ASP A 155 4.19 3.16 26.41
N PRO A 156 4.94 2.47 25.52
CA PRO A 156 4.50 1.22 24.93
C PRO A 156 4.32 0.10 25.96
N ALA A 157 5.00 0.13 27.10
CA ALA A 157 4.86 -0.87 28.15
C ALA A 157 3.48 -0.83 28.85
N ALA A 158 2.75 0.28 28.73
CA ALA A 158 1.39 0.40 29.23
C ALA A 158 0.34 -0.27 28.32
N LEU A 159 0.73 -0.66 27.10
CA LEU A 159 -0.13 -1.35 26.15
C LEU A 159 -0.16 -2.84 26.48
N GLY A 160 -1.36 -3.41 26.62
CA GLY A 160 -1.53 -4.86 26.69
C GLY A 160 -1.13 -5.55 25.39
N GLU A 161 -1.00 -6.87 25.43
CA GLU A 161 -0.79 -7.67 24.20
C GLU A 161 -2.02 -7.57 23.29
N SER A 162 -1.86 -6.92 22.15
CA SER A 162 -2.91 -6.79 21.12
C SER A 162 -2.27 -6.68 19.74
N GLY A 163 -3.01 -6.99 18.68
CA GLY A 163 -2.55 -6.76 17.31
C GLY A 163 -2.16 -5.30 17.04
N ALA A 164 -2.73 -4.35 17.78
CA ALA A 164 -2.41 -2.92 17.64
C ALA A 164 -1.00 -2.56 18.15
N THR A 165 -0.44 -3.32 19.10
CA THR A 165 0.92 -3.09 19.60
C THR A 165 1.99 -3.32 18.55
N ALA A 166 1.72 -4.18 17.54
CA ALA A 166 2.62 -4.38 16.41
C ALA A 166 2.79 -3.12 15.56
N TYR A 167 1.72 -2.33 15.38
CA TYR A 167 1.80 -1.04 14.68
C TYR A 167 2.67 -0.04 15.43
N ARG A 168 2.55 -0.01 16.77
CA ARG A 168 3.39 0.83 17.61
C ARG A 168 4.86 0.40 17.55
N ALA A 169 5.14 -0.88 17.67
CA ALA A 169 6.50 -1.41 17.60
C ALA A 169 7.15 -1.11 16.24
N LEU A 170 6.41 -1.28 15.15
CA LEU A 170 6.88 -0.94 13.80
C LEU A 170 7.15 0.57 13.67
N ALA A 171 6.25 1.42 14.16
CA ALA A 171 6.42 2.87 14.13
C ALA A 171 7.68 3.32 14.90
N ASP A 172 7.91 2.77 16.07
CA ASP A 172 9.08 3.07 16.88
C ASP A 172 10.37 2.55 16.21
N ALA A 173 10.35 1.35 15.61
CA ALA A 173 11.49 0.77 14.89
C ALA A 173 11.89 1.58 13.64
N LEU A 174 10.92 2.17 12.95
CA LEU A 174 11.16 3.00 11.76
C LEU A 174 11.38 4.48 12.09
N GLY A 175 11.27 4.89 13.36
CA GLY A 175 11.33 6.30 13.77
C GLY A 175 10.22 7.15 13.14
N ALA A 176 9.04 6.54 12.91
CA ALA A 176 7.93 7.19 12.24
C ALA A 176 7.29 8.30 13.10
N ASP A 177 6.77 9.34 12.46
CA ASP A 177 6.00 10.39 13.11
C ASP A 177 4.62 9.85 13.52
N ARG A 178 4.51 9.42 14.79
CA ARG A 178 3.29 8.83 15.32
C ARG A 178 2.10 9.79 15.31
N THR A 179 2.33 11.10 15.40
CA THR A 179 1.24 12.09 15.32
C THR A 179 0.64 12.15 13.93
N ALA A 180 1.49 12.11 12.89
CA ALA A 180 1.05 12.00 11.50
C ALA A 180 0.33 10.67 11.24
N LEU A 181 0.84 9.55 11.77
CA LEU A 181 0.18 8.24 11.65
C LEU A 181 -1.20 8.22 12.34
N VAL A 182 -1.33 8.86 13.50
CA VAL A 182 -2.65 9.03 14.18
C VAL A 182 -3.59 9.90 13.33
N ALA A 183 -3.09 10.97 12.71
CA ALA A 183 -3.89 11.79 11.81
C ALA A 183 -4.38 10.99 10.60
N GLN A 184 -3.53 10.17 9.99
CA GLN A 184 -3.90 9.22 8.92
C GLN A 184 -4.94 8.21 9.42
N ALA A 185 -4.73 7.58 10.56
CA ALA A 185 -5.66 6.60 11.11
C ALA A 185 -7.06 7.18 11.37
N LYS A 186 -7.17 8.46 11.71
CA LYS A 186 -8.45 9.17 11.86
C LYS A 186 -9.17 9.44 10.54
N SER A 187 -8.48 9.35 9.41
CA SER A 187 -8.95 9.78 8.08
C SER A 187 -9.07 8.63 7.07
N ILE A 188 -9.05 7.39 7.55
CA ILE A 188 -9.14 6.21 6.68
C ILE A 188 -10.42 6.20 5.85
N PHE A 189 -10.30 5.75 4.61
CA PHE A 189 -11.41 5.59 3.69
C PHE A 189 -12.41 4.53 4.20
N ARG A 190 -13.70 4.81 4.06
CA ARG A 190 -14.81 3.94 4.46
C ARG A 190 -15.90 3.86 3.39
N GLY A 191 -15.61 4.34 2.18
CA GLY A 191 -16.54 4.33 1.06
C GLY A 191 -16.52 3.00 0.31
N GLN A 192 -17.32 2.91 -0.74
CA GLN A 192 -17.26 1.81 -1.69
C GLN A 192 -16.27 2.14 -2.79
N ILE A 193 -15.47 1.15 -3.21
CA ILE A 193 -14.59 1.23 -4.36
C ILE A 193 -15.33 0.61 -5.54
N ALA A 194 -15.34 1.30 -6.68
CA ALA A 194 -15.99 0.83 -7.91
C ALA A 194 -15.14 -0.26 -8.59
N LEU A 195 -15.07 -1.46 -7.98
CA LEU A 195 -14.25 -2.57 -8.46
C LEU A 195 -14.62 -3.02 -9.88
N ASP A 196 -15.87 -2.88 -10.27
CA ASP A 196 -16.41 -3.16 -11.60
C ASP A 196 -15.85 -2.25 -12.70
N ARG A 197 -15.26 -1.10 -12.34
CA ARG A 197 -14.56 -0.21 -13.26
C ARG A 197 -13.11 -0.58 -13.50
N ILE A 198 -12.52 -1.47 -12.69
CA ILE A 198 -11.14 -1.89 -12.85
C ILE A 198 -11.04 -2.87 -13.99
N SER A 199 -10.51 -2.42 -15.13
CA SER A 199 -10.27 -3.24 -16.33
C SER A 199 -8.89 -3.89 -16.36
N ALA A 200 -7.96 -3.42 -15.52
CA ALA A 200 -6.61 -3.96 -15.46
C ALA A 200 -6.60 -5.40 -14.93
N PRO A 201 -5.95 -6.36 -15.61
CA PRO A 201 -5.69 -7.68 -15.04
C PRO A 201 -5.07 -7.53 -13.66
N THR A 202 -5.63 -8.22 -12.66
CA THR A 202 -5.28 -8.03 -11.26
C THR A 202 -4.77 -9.32 -10.62
N LEU A 203 -3.67 -9.21 -9.84
CA LEU A 203 -3.18 -10.26 -8.96
C LEU A 203 -3.50 -9.88 -7.51
N VAL A 204 -4.27 -10.75 -6.82
CA VAL A 204 -4.55 -10.63 -5.38
C VAL A 204 -3.62 -11.55 -4.62
N LEU A 205 -2.84 -11.00 -3.70
CA LEU A 205 -1.89 -11.73 -2.83
C LEU A 205 -2.34 -11.63 -1.37
N ALA A 206 -2.49 -12.77 -0.70
CA ALA A 206 -2.87 -12.79 0.71
C ALA A 206 -2.08 -13.84 1.48
N GLY A 207 -1.65 -13.51 2.70
CA GLY A 207 -1.11 -14.47 3.64
C GLY A 207 -2.20 -15.41 4.17
N GLU A 208 -1.90 -16.70 4.32
CA GLU A 208 -2.87 -17.69 4.81
C GLU A 208 -3.33 -17.42 6.26
N ALA A 209 -2.49 -16.76 7.04
CA ALA A 209 -2.76 -16.38 8.44
C ALA A 209 -2.96 -14.87 8.62
N ASP A 210 -3.19 -14.10 7.53
CA ASP A 210 -3.35 -12.66 7.57
C ASP A 210 -4.75 -12.27 8.07
N PRO A 211 -4.89 -11.71 9.30
CA PRO A 211 -6.18 -11.33 9.86
C PRO A 211 -6.81 -10.10 9.16
N LEU A 212 -6.03 -9.36 8.37
CA LEU A 212 -6.47 -8.17 7.65
C LEU A 212 -6.88 -8.50 6.20
N ALA A 213 -6.55 -9.70 5.71
CA ALA A 213 -6.85 -10.16 4.36
C ALA A 213 -7.76 -11.40 4.35
N VAL A 214 -8.71 -11.49 5.28
CA VAL A 214 -9.61 -12.63 5.37
C VAL A 214 -10.48 -12.77 4.11
N ARG A 215 -10.77 -14.01 3.71
CA ARG A 215 -11.61 -14.36 2.55
C ARG A 215 -11.22 -13.58 1.27
N PRO A 216 -9.94 -13.61 0.85
CA PRO A 216 -9.47 -12.82 -0.29
C PRO A 216 -10.10 -13.24 -1.62
N ALA A 217 -10.70 -14.44 -1.69
CA ALA A 217 -11.45 -14.88 -2.85
C ALA A 217 -12.64 -13.96 -3.18
N LEU A 218 -13.32 -13.40 -2.17
CA LEU A 218 -14.41 -12.44 -2.40
C LEU A 218 -13.93 -11.18 -3.15
N LEU A 219 -12.74 -10.70 -2.85
CA LEU A 219 -12.15 -9.58 -3.60
C LEU A 219 -11.81 -10.00 -5.03
N ALA A 220 -11.18 -11.16 -5.21
CA ALA A 220 -10.83 -11.64 -6.54
C ALA A 220 -12.09 -11.86 -7.41
N ASP A 221 -13.15 -12.43 -6.86
CA ASP A 221 -14.42 -12.68 -7.56
C ASP A 221 -15.17 -11.38 -7.93
N ALA A 222 -14.91 -10.28 -7.22
CA ALA A 222 -15.51 -8.97 -7.49
C ALA A 222 -14.79 -8.16 -8.59
N LEU A 223 -13.62 -8.59 -9.03
CA LEU A 223 -12.83 -7.98 -10.09
C LEU A 223 -13.05 -8.71 -11.42
N ALA A 224 -13.05 -7.98 -12.53
CA ALA A 224 -13.39 -8.53 -13.85
C ALA A 224 -12.36 -9.58 -14.36
N ASP A 225 -11.07 -9.34 -14.10
CA ASP A 225 -9.97 -10.26 -14.47
C ASP A 225 -8.98 -10.31 -13.30
N ALA A 226 -9.20 -11.26 -12.39
CA ALA A 226 -8.34 -11.40 -11.22
C ALA A 226 -7.84 -12.83 -11.01
N ARG A 227 -6.63 -12.93 -10.48
CA ARG A 227 -6.02 -14.18 -10.00
C ARG A 227 -5.73 -14.03 -8.52
N LEU A 228 -6.09 -15.05 -7.73
CA LEU A 228 -5.77 -15.12 -6.32
C LEU A 228 -4.59 -16.06 -6.09
N GLN A 229 -3.64 -15.63 -5.27
CA GLN A 229 -2.58 -16.49 -4.76
C GLN A 229 -2.47 -16.33 -3.24
N ILE A 230 -2.55 -17.47 -2.55
CA ILE A 230 -2.32 -17.54 -1.09
C ILE A 230 -0.84 -17.84 -0.85
N LEU A 231 -0.25 -17.10 0.06
CA LEU A 231 1.14 -17.20 0.49
C LEU A 231 1.19 -17.65 1.95
N SER A 232 2.31 -18.21 2.37
CA SER A 232 2.53 -18.51 3.78
C SER A 232 2.71 -17.24 4.60
N GLY A 233 2.29 -17.26 5.86
CA GLY A 233 2.52 -16.20 6.82
C GLY A 233 1.29 -15.33 7.10
N ASP A 234 1.51 -14.42 8.05
CA ASP A 234 0.56 -13.37 8.43
C ASP A 234 0.75 -12.12 7.57
N HIS A 235 0.21 -10.98 8.03
CA HIS A 235 0.25 -9.71 7.31
C HIS A 235 1.66 -9.21 6.96
N LEU A 236 2.64 -9.41 7.81
CA LEU A 236 4.03 -9.01 7.57
C LEU A 236 4.88 -10.18 7.04
N GLY A 237 4.60 -11.39 7.49
CA GLY A 237 5.31 -12.60 7.07
C GLY A 237 5.14 -12.88 5.58
N ALA A 238 3.97 -12.63 5.02
CA ALA A 238 3.70 -12.81 3.59
C ALA A 238 4.61 -11.97 2.68
N LEU A 239 5.00 -10.76 3.11
CA LEU A 239 5.95 -9.91 2.37
C LEU A 239 7.35 -10.52 2.25
N SER A 240 7.76 -11.29 3.27
CA SER A 240 9.07 -11.93 3.34
C SER A 240 9.09 -13.33 2.71
N GLU A 241 7.94 -13.85 2.28
CA GLU A 241 7.86 -15.15 1.62
C GLU A 241 8.40 -15.04 0.18
N PRO A 242 9.40 -15.87 -0.21
CA PRO A 242 10.06 -15.74 -1.53
C PRO A 242 9.11 -15.76 -2.74
N ARG A 243 7.97 -16.44 -2.64
CA ARG A 243 6.94 -16.43 -3.69
C ARG A 243 6.26 -15.07 -3.84
N PHE A 244 6.26 -14.21 -2.81
CA PHE A 244 5.66 -12.88 -2.91
C PHE A 244 6.31 -12.07 -4.05
N THR A 245 7.62 -11.88 -3.97
CA THR A 245 8.39 -11.17 -5.02
C THR A 245 8.26 -11.87 -6.38
N ARG A 246 8.42 -13.20 -6.42
CA ARG A 246 8.33 -13.98 -7.67
C ARG A 246 6.98 -13.81 -8.35
N SER A 247 5.88 -13.90 -7.59
CA SER A 247 4.52 -13.76 -8.13
C SER A 247 4.29 -12.38 -8.75
N ILE A 248 4.82 -11.32 -8.12
CA ILE A 248 4.76 -9.96 -8.66
C ILE A 248 5.55 -9.89 -9.98
N VAL A 249 6.79 -10.36 -10.00
CA VAL A 249 7.66 -10.33 -11.19
C VAL A 249 7.03 -11.11 -12.33
N ASP A 250 6.58 -12.35 -12.09
CA ASP A 250 6.00 -13.23 -13.10
C ASP A 250 4.68 -12.65 -13.66
N PHE A 251 3.88 -12.01 -12.82
CA PHE A 251 2.62 -11.40 -13.25
C PHE A 251 2.82 -10.13 -14.07
N LEU A 252 3.86 -9.35 -13.78
CA LEU A 252 4.15 -8.08 -14.47
C LEU A 252 5.04 -8.24 -15.72
N ALA A 253 5.47 -9.43 -16.03
CA ALA A 253 6.29 -9.75 -17.20
C ALA A 253 5.58 -9.45 -18.54
#